data_d0d79df120258beb51e16f264d46009a
#
_entry.id   d0d79df120258beb51e16f264d46009a
#
_cell.length_a   1.000
_cell.length_b   1.000
_cell.length_c   1.000
_cell.angle_alpha   90.00
_cell.angle_beta   90.00
_cell.angle_gamma   90.00
#
_symmetry.space_group_name_H-M   'P 1'
#
loop_
_entity.id
_entity.type
_entity.pdbx_description
1 polymer ?
#
loop_
_entity_poly.entity_id
_entity_poly.type
_entity_poly.pdbx_seq_one_letter_code
_entity_poly.pdbx_strand_id
1 'polypeptide(L)'
;MALRPKNPAPRPAPRLYLMTPPVADPSPFSDQLASALDAGDVAAVLLRLAEGDERTLINRIKALAPAVQDRGAALLLAGRADLVARGGADGAHLSGIAEFTAAIETLKPERIAGSGGLASRHDAMLGAEQGADYVMFGEPDPAGKCPVFAAVEERVGWWAEIFEIPCVGYSESLETISPLVAAGADFVALGDAVWREPDSIAETIREAGRHLRLPEPAT
;
A
#
# COMPACT_ATOMS: atom_id res chain seq x y z
N MET A 1 15.91 8.52 -11.83
CA MET A 1 14.76 9.03 -11.04
C MET A 1 14.36 10.39 -11.56
N ALA A 2 13.07 10.61 -11.90
CA ALA A 2 12.58 11.91 -12.34
C ALA A 2 12.25 12.80 -11.13
N LEU A 3 12.75 14.04 -11.16
CA LEU A 3 12.41 15.10 -10.21
C LEU A 3 11.14 15.81 -10.68
N ARG A 4 10.31 16.26 -9.74
CA ARG A 4 9.06 16.95 -10.05
C ARG A 4 9.32 18.25 -10.82
N PRO A 5 8.58 18.52 -11.91
CA PRO A 5 8.71 19.75 -12.68
C PRO A 5 8.30 20.97 -11.85
N LYS A 6 8.83 22.16 -12.22
CA LYS A 6 8.61 23.42 -11.50
C LYS A 6 7.14 23.88 -11.48
N ASN A 7 6.31 23.38 -12.40
CA ASN A 7 4.87 23.62 -12.49
C ASN A 7 4.15 22.29 -12.77
N PRO A 8 3.99 21.42 -11.76
CA PRO A 8 3.42 20.09 -11.94
C PRO A 8 1.94 20.16 -12.32
N ALA A 9 1.47 19.20 -13.10
CA ALA A 9 0.05 18.99 -13.30
C ALA A 9 -0.64 18.72 -11.94
N PRO A 10 -1.94 19.05 -11.79
CA PRO A 10 -2.69 18.72 -10.60
C PRO A 10 -2.54 17.23 -10.28
N ARG A 11 -2.27 16.91 -9.01
CA ARG A 11 -2.20 15.51 -8.57
C ARG A 11 -3.57 14.87 -8.70
N PRO A 12 -3.64 13.58 -9.09
CA PRO A 12 -4.86 12.80 -8.92
C PRO A 12 -5.33 12.84 -7.46
N ALA A 13 -6.63 12.66 -7.26
CA ALA A 13 -7.15 12.51 -5.91
C ALA A 13 -6.48 11.29 -5.23
N PRO A 14 -6.09 11.40 -3.95
CA PRO A 14 -5.48 10.28 -3.24
C PRO A 14 -6.48 9.12 -3.08
N ARG A 15 -5.98 7.88 -3.07
CA ARG A 15 -6.77 6.67 -2.99
C ARG A 15 -6.34 5.81 -1.80
N LEU A 16 -7.22 4.91 -1.37
CA LEU A 16 -6.91 3.95 -0.32
C LEU A 16 -5.98 2.84 -0.82
N TYR A 17 -5.13 2.39 0.08
CA TYR A 17 -4.30 1.21 -0.03
C TYR A 17 -4.57 0.33 1.21
N LEU A 18 -4.97 -0.92 1.06
CA LEU A 18 -5.33 -1.77 2.19
C LEU A 18 -4.22 -2.79 2.47
N MET A 19 -3.81 -2.92 3.72
CA MET A 19 -2.92 -3.99 4.18
C MET A 19 -3.76 -5.02 4.96
N THR A 20 -3.77 -6.28 4.51
CA THR A 20 -4.53 -7.33 5.20
C THR A 20 -3.83 -7.78 6.49
N PRO A 21 -4.52 -8.37 7.47
CA PRO A 21 -3.87 -9.21 8.46
C PRO A 21 -3.17 -10.40 7.77
N PRO A 22 -2.28 -11.16 8.45
CA PRO A 22 -1.75 -12.40 7.89
C PRO A 22 -2.86 -13.42 7.64
N VAL A 23 -3.17 -13.69 6.35
CA VAL A 23 -4.28 -14.54 5.95
C VAL A 23 -3.88 -16.00 5.97
N ALA A 24 -4.51 -16.79 6.85
CA ALA A 24 -4.37 -18.25 6.93
C ALA A 24 -5.44 -19.00 6.13
N ASP A 25 -6.69 -18.55 6.23
CA ASP A 25 -7.83 -19.10 5.50
C ASP A 25 -8.45 -18.02 4.60
N PRO A 26 -8.40 -18.18 3.27
CA PRO A 26 -8.94 -17.20 2.33
C PRO A 26 -10.47 -17.18 2.30
N SER A 27 -11.14 -18.29 2.67
CA SER A 27 -12.59 -18.42 2.49
C SER A 27 -13.40 -17.39 3.30
N PRO A 28 -13.25 -17.29 4.64
CA PRO A 28 -13.97 -16.28 5.41
C PRO A 28 -13.46 -14.85 5.13
N PHE A 29 -12.19 -14.70 4.73
CA PHE A 29 -11.59 -13.41 4.47
C PHE A 29 -12.02 -12.81 3.13
N SER A 30 -12.39 -13.62 2.14
CA SER A 30 -12.85 -13.17 0.82
C SER A 30 -14.06 -12.24 0.92
N ASP A 31 -15.04 -12.56 1.77
CA ASP A 31 -16.23 -11.74 1.95
C ASP A 31 -15.92 -10.41 2.64
N GLN A 32 -15.03 -10.43 3.63
CA GLN A 32 -14.56 -9.21 4.29
C GLN A 32 -13.82 -8.29 3.30
N LEU A 33 -12.96 -8.88 2.47
CA LEU A 33 -12.21 -8.17 1.45
C LEU A 33 -13.13 -7.56 0.38
N ALA A 34 -14.13 -8.32 -0.08
CA ALA A 34 -15.15 -7.84 -1.00
C ALA A 34 -15.94 -6.66 -0.39
N SER A 35 -16.34 -6.77 0.87
CA SER A 35 -17.05 -5.71 1.59
C SER A 35 -16.23 -4.43 1.68
N ALA A 36 -14.92 -4.54 1.94
CA ALA A 36 -14.02 -3.39 1.97
C ALA A 36 -13.91 -2.71 0.60
N LEU A 37 -13.70 -3.49 -0.45
CA LEU A 37 -13.50 -3.00 -1.82
C LEU A 37 -14.79 -2.41 -2.44
N ASP A 38 -15.95 -2.94 -2.08
CA ASP A 38 -17.25 -2.41 -2.53
C ASP A 38 -17.64 -1.10 -1.80
N ALA A 39 -17.00 -0.81 -0.67
CA ALA A 39 -17.34 0.34 0.17
C ALA A 39 -16.59 1.64 -0.20
N GLY A 40 -15.48 1.58 -0.94
CA GLY A 40 -14.68 2.76 -1.28
C GLY A 40 -13.71 2.57 -2.43
N ASP A 41 -13.07 3.66 -2.86
CA ASP A 41 -12.07 3.65 -3.92
C ASP A 41 -10.71 3.15 -3.40
N VAL A 42 -10.48 1.86 -3.54
CA VAL A 42 -9.23 1.19 -3.14
C VAL A 42 -8.35 0.95 -4.38
N ALA A 43 -7.13 1.50 -4.36
CA ALA A 43 -6.18 1.34 -5.45
C ALA A 43 -5.45 0.00 -5.42
N ALA A 44 -5.10 -0.47 -4.23
CA ALA A 44 -4.33 -1.70 -4.05
C ALA A 44 -4.64 -2.39 -2.73
N VAL A 45 -4.42 -3.69 -2.72
CA VAL A 45 -4.46 -4.55 -1.53
C VAL A 45 -3.10 -5.23 -1.39
N LEU A 46 -2.42 -4.99 -0.27
CA LEU A 46 -1.23 -5.72 0.13
C LEU A 46 -1.64 -6.96 0.93
N LEU A 47 -1.56 -8.09 0.29
CA LEU A 47 -1.87 -9.38 0.89
C LEU A 47 -0.68 -9.87 1.71
N ARG A 48 -0.86 -9.94 3.02
CA ARG A 48 0.04 -10.62 3.94
C ARG A 48 -0.43 -12.07 4.10
N LEU A 49 0.44 -13.02 3.83
CA LEU A 49 0.13 -14.44 3.94
C LEU A 49 0.64 -14.99 5.27
N ALA A 50 -0.19 -15.74 5.99
CA ALA A 50 0.28 -16.56 7.10
C ALA A 50 1.19 -17.67 6.58
N GLU A 51 2.09 -18.17 7.44
CA GLU A 51 3.02 -19.26 7.10
C GLU A 51 2.31 -20.46 6.44
N GLY A 52 3.01 -21.10 5.52
CA GLY A 52 2.53 -22.25 4.79
C GLY A 52 3.55 -22.70 3.74
N ASP A 53 3.37 -23.91 3.22
CA ASP A 53 4.15 -24.36 2.07
C ASP A 53 3.79 -23.56 0.81
N GLU A 54 4.65 -23.59 -0.18
CA GLU A 54 4.50 -22.81 -1.42
C GLU A 54 3.17 -23.07 -2.13
N ARG A 55 2.74 -24.34 -2.19
CA ARG A 55 1.47 -24.71 -2.82
C ARG A 55 0.27 -24.10 -2.10
N THR A 56 0.29 -24.14 -0.78
CA THR A 56 -0.75 -23.53 0.07
C THR A 56 -0.79 -22.02 -0.12
N LEU A 57 0.36 -21.34 -0.15
CA LEU A 57 0.44 -19.91 -0.38
C LEU A 57 -0.10 -19.51 -1.76
N ILE A 58 0.29 -20.23 -2.83
CA ILE A 58 -0.24 -19.98 -4.18
C ILE A 58 -1.76 -20.18 -4.22
N ASN A 59 -2.30 -21.20 -3.56
CA ASN A 59 -3.74 -21.44 -3.54
C ASN A 59 -4.49 -20.32 -2.82
N ARG A 60 -3.94 -19.79 -1.70
CA ARG A 60 -4.51 -18.63 -1.00
C ARG A 60 -4.54 -17.39 -1.90
N ILE A 61 -3.44 -17.09 -2.60
CA ILE A 61 -3.37 -15.97 -3.53
C ILE A 61 -4.45 -16.11 -4.61
N LYS A 62 -4.52 -17.27 -5.27
CA LYS A 62 -5.51 -17.52 -6.34
C LYS A 62 -6.95 -17.45 -5.86
N ALA A 63 -7.22 -17.82 -4.62
CA ALA A 63 -8.56 -17.73 -4.04
C ALA A 63 -9.00 -16.29 -3.77
N LEU A 64 -8.06 -15.39 -3.46
CA LEU A 64 -8.36 -13.98 -3.15
C LEU A 64 -8.21 -13.04 -4.36
N ALA A 65 -7.42 -13.41 -5.37
CA ALA A 65 -7.13 -12.56 -6.51
C ALA A 65 -8.41 -12.03 -7.22
N PRO A 66 -9.43 -12.85 -7.53
CA PRO A 66 -10.64 -12.34 -8.16
C PRO A 66 -11.39 -11.30 -7.31
N ALA A 67 -11.44 -11.49 -5.98
CA ALA A 67 -12.11 -10.54 -5.09
C ALA A 67 -11.50 -9.13 -5.16
N VAL A 68 -10.20 -9.03 -5.44
CA VAL A 68 -9.46 -7.77 -5.56
C VAL A 68 -9.49 -7.25 -7.01
N GLN A 69 -9.05 -8.08 -7.95
CA GLN A 69 -8.79 -7.66 -9.33
C GLN A 69 -10.07 -7.36 -10.12
N ASP A 70 -11.17 -8.11 -9.87
CA ASP A 70 -12.47 -7.85 -10.52
C ASP A 70 -13.09 -6.50 -10.08
N ARG A 71 -12.58 -5.90 -8.99
CA ARG A 71 -12.97 -4.57 -8.50
C ARG A 71 -11.99 -3.45 -8.92
N GLY A 72 -11.04 -3.78 -9.78
CA GLY A 72 -10.08 -2.80 -10.33
C GLY A 72 -8.99 -2.36 -9.35
N ALA A 73 -8.80 -3.08 -8.24
CA ALA A 73 -7.68 -2.89 -7.32
C ALA A 73 -6.52 -3.82 -7.67
N ALA A 74 -5.28 -3.36 -7.46
CA ALA A 74 -4.10 -4.18 -7.63
C ALA A 74 -3.90 -5.13 -6.44
N LEU A 75 -3.63 -6.40 -6.69
CA LEU A 75 -3.23 -7.37 -5.67
C LEU A 75 -1.71 -7.45 -5.56
N LEU A 76 -1.16 -7.00 -4.43
CA LEU A 76 0.26 -7.02 -4.16
C LEU A 76 0.58 -8.01 -3.04
N LEU A 77 1.73 -8.68 -3.12
CA LEU A 77 2.18 -9.64 -2.10
C LEU A 77 3.22 -8.99 -1.19
N ALA A 78 3.10 -9.17 0.12
CA ALA A 78 4.09 -8.72 1.08
C ALA A 78 5.31 -9.69 1.05
N GLY A 79 6.48 -9.19 0.62
CA GLY A 79 7.75 -9.91 0.65
C GLY A 79 7.87 -11.16 -0.23
N ARG A 80 6.89 -11.48 -1.08
CA ARG A 80 6.85 -12.74 -1.83
C ARG A 80 6.83 -12.52 -3.35
N ALA A 81 7.86 -11.81 -3.85
CA ALA A 81 8.04 -11.59 -5.28
C ALA A 81 8.09 -12.90 -6.11
N ASP A 82 8.64 -13.96 -5.51
CA ASP A 82 8.73 -15.31 -6.10
C ASP A 82 7.37 -15.94 -6.42
N LEU A 83 6.31 -15.54 -5.72
CA LEU A 83 4.97 -16.10 -5.91
C LEU A 83 4.06 -15.27 -6.82
N VAL A 84 4.46 -14.04 -7.18
CA VAL A 84 3.62 -13.10 -7.94
C VAL A 84 3.09 -13.71 -9.23
N ALA A 85 3.98 -14.18 -10.11
CA ALA A 85 3.59 -14.74 -11.41
C ALA A 85 2.75 -16.01 -11.25
N ARG A 86 3.10 -16.89 -10.34
CA ARG A 86 2.43 -18.19 -10.15
C ARG A 86 1.09 -18.06 -9.41
N GLY A 87 0.99 -17.08 -8.52
CA GLY A 87 -0.24 -16.76 -7.78
C GLY A 87 -1.23 -15.91 -8.58
N GLY A 88 -0.78 -15.23 -9.64
CA GLY A 88 -1.60 -14.32 -10.45
C GLY A 88 -1.78 -12.95 -9.77
N ALA A 89 -0.86 -12.54 -8.89
CA ALA A 89 -0.85 -11.20 -8.32
C ALA A 89 -0.26 -10.18 -9.30
N ASP A 90 -0.54 -8.89 -9.07
CA ASP A 90 -0.10 -7.79 -9.93
C ASP A 90 1.31 -7.31 -9.60
N GLY A 91 1.81 -7.64 -8.40
CA GLY A 91 3.14 -7.26 -7.97
C GLY A 91 3.46 -7.66 -6.54
N ALA A 92 4.53 -7.09 -6.01
CA ALA A 92 4.95 -7.28 -4.63
C ALA A 92 5.39 -5.96 -3.98
N HIS A 93 5.28 -5.91 -2.67
CA HIS A 93 5.82 -4.89 -1.80
C HIS A 93 6.95 -5.48 -0.97
N LEU A 94 8.15 -4.92 -1.10
CA LEU A 94 9.39 -5.40 -0.50
C LEU A 94 9.79 -4.48 0.65
N SER A 95 10.08 -5.05 1.81
CA SER A 95 10.39 -4.28 3.01
C SER A 95 11.90 -4.21 3.25
N GLY A 96 12.45 -3.02 3.04
CA GLY A 96 13.88 -2.74 3.09
C GLY A 96 14.58 -2.80 1.74
N ILE A 97 15.54 -1.92 1.56
CA ILE A 97 16.25 -1.73 0.27
C ILE A 97 17.01 -3.00 -0.18
N ALA A 98 17.50 -3.80 0.75
CA ALA A 98 18.22 -5.04 0.42
C ALA A 98 17.27 -6.08 -0.21
N GLU A 99 16.07 -6.26 0.35
CA GLU A 99 15.05 -7.16 -0.19
C GLU A 99 14.56 -6.65 -1.54
N PHE A 100 14.32 -5.34 -1.66
CA PHE A 100 13.92 -4.70 -2.90
C PHE A 100 14.94 -4.95 -4.01
N THR A 101 16.22 -4.67 -3.74
CA THR A 101 17.31 -4.88 -4.72
C THR A 101 17.40 -6.34 -5.18
N ALA A 102 17.22 -7.29 -4.27
CA ALA A 102 17.30 -8.70 -4.60
C ALA A 102 16.13 -9.21 -5.46
N ALA A 103 14.95 -8.59 -5.35
CA ALA A 103 13.71 -9.07 -5.97
C ALA A 103 13.30 -8.28 -7.23
N ILE A 104 13.81 -7.07 -7.44
CA ILE A 104 13.32 -6.15 -8.48
C ILE A 104 13.35 -6.76 -9.89
N GLU A 105 14.40 -7.50 -10.25
CA GLU A 105 14.56 -8.12 -11.56
C GLU A 105 13.49 -9.19 -11.86
N THR A 106 12.92 -9.82 -10.82
CA THR A 106 11.85 -10.80 -10.97
C THR A 106 10.49 -10.17 -11.22
N LEU A 107 10.34 -8.90 -10.88
CA LEU A 107 9.09 -8.15 -11.03
C LEU A 107 9.04 -7.31 -12.30
N LYS A 108 10.15 -6.66 -12.65
CA LYS A 108 10.21 -5.72 -13.78
C LYS A 108 10.47 -6.40 -15.12
N PRO A 109 9.92 -5.82 -16.21
CA PRO A 109 9.09 -4.60 -16.28
C PRO A 109 7.58 -4.86 -16.10
N GLU A 110 7.13 -6.10 -15.96
CA GLU A 110 5.72 -6.48 -16.12
C GLU A 110 4.89 -6.37 -14.84
N ARG A 111 5.54 -6.30 -13.68
CA ARG A 111 4.87 -6.37 -12.37
C ARG A 111 5.16 -5.14 -11.53
N ILE A 112 4.21 -4.81 -10.67
CA ILE A 112 4.34 -3.70 -9.73
C ILE A 112 5.38 -4.06 -8.66
N ALA A 113 6.34 -3.17 -8.45
CA ALA A 113 7.36 -3.28 -7.42
C ALA A 113 7.26 -2.10 -6.44
N GLY A 114 6.73 -2.37 -5.25
CA GLY A 114 6.66 -1.40 -4.16
C GLY A 114 7.85 -1.51 -3.23
N SER A 115 8.36 -0.39 -2.76
CA SER A 115 9.48 -0.31 -1.82
C SER A 115 9.04 0.32 -0.50
N GLY A 116 9.17 -0.41 0.60
CA GLY A 116 8.87 0.03 1.96
C GLY A 116 9.94 -0.38 2.96
N GLY A 117 9.65 -0.28 4.27
CA GLY A 117 10.64 -0.55 5.31
C GLY A 117 11.89 0.32 5.22
N LEU A 118 11.76 1.52 4.69
CA LEU A 118 12.85 2.41 4.33
C LEU A 118 13.37 3.14 5.58
N ALA A 119 14.57 2.79 6.03
CA ALA A 119 15.14 3.36 7.25
C ALA A 119 15.56 4.84 7.07
N SER A 120 15.93 5.24 5.86
CA SER A 120 16.45 6.58 5.55
C SER A 120 15.85 7.16 4.26
N ARG A 121 15.99 8.48 4.07
CA ARG A 121 15.70 9.15 2.80
C ARG A 121 16.55 8.60 1.65
N HIS A 122 17.79 8.20 1.94
CA HIS A 122 18.68 7.59 0.97
C HIS A 122 18.15 6.26 0.46
N ASP A 123 17.62 5.40 1.34
CA ASP A 123 17.02 4.12 0.94
C ASP A 123 15.80 4.34 0.01
N ALA A 124 14.98 5.35 0.31
CA ALA A 124 13.85 5.70 -0.55
C ALA A 124 14.31 6.13 -1.96
N MET A 125 15.36 6.94 -2.02
CA MET A 125 15.97 7.36 -3.31
C MET A 125 16.54 6.16 -4.06
N LEU A 126 17.25 5.27 -3.40
CA LEU A 126 17.79 4.05 -4.01
C LEU A 126 16.68 3.14 -4.57
N GLY A 127 15.61 2.91 -3.81
CA GLY A 127 14.45 2.13 -4.29
C GLY A 127 13.86 2.73 -5.57
N ALA A 128 13.68 4.04 -5.57
CA ALA A 128 13.18 4.77 -6.74
C ALA A 128 14.14 4.70 -7.96
N GLU A 129 15.45 4.84 -7.74
CA GLU A 129 16.46 4.72 -8.79
C GLU A 129 16.53 3.32 -9.40
N GLN A 130 16.26 2.30 -8.59
CA GLN A 130 16.20 0.90 -9.04
C GLN A 130 14.88 0.55 -9.74
N GLY A 131 13.91 1.46 -9.79
CA GLY A 131 12.67 1.29 -10.54
C GLY A 131 11.44 0.91 -9.72
N ALA A 132 11.37 1.31 -8.45
CA ALA A 132 10.13 1.20 -7.67
C ALA A 132 9.00 1.97 -8.36
N ASP A 133 7.80 1.39 -8.40
CA ASP A 133 6.59 2.04 -8.89
C ASP A 133 5.99 2.98 -7.83
N TYR A 134 6.25 2.71 -6.58
CA TYR A 134 5.92 3.57 -5.44
C TYR A 134 6.86 3.30 -4.26
N VAL A 135 6.93 4.27 -3.35
CA VAL A 135 7.56 4.11 -2.05
C VAL A 135 6.52 4.21 -0.93
N MET A 136 6.73 3.48 0.16
CA MET A 136 5.84 3.56 1.34
C MET A 136 6.62 4.03 2.56
N PHE A 137 5.97 4.87 3.36
CA PHE A 137 6.49 5.40 4.61
C PHE A 137 5.51 5.11 5.75
N GLY A 138 6.04 4.64 6.87
CA GLY A 138 5.30 4.52 8.13
C GLY A 138 4.71 3.16 8.42
N GLU A 139 4.85 2.17 7.54
CA GLU A 139 4.38 0.82 7.83
C GLU A 139 5.04 0.23 9.07
N PRO A 140 4.35 -0.70 9.78
CA PRO A 140 4.91 -1.38 10.93
C PRO A 140 6.16 -2.18 10.57
N ASP A 141 7.15 -2.15 11.45
CA ASP A 141 8.31 -3.04 11.38
C ASP A 141 7.90 -4.52 11.65
N PRO A 142 8.81 -5.49 11.50
CA PRO A 142 8.51 -6.89 11.78
C PRO A 142 8.04 -7.17 13.23
N ALA A 143 8.29 -6.27 14.17
CA ALA A 143 7.79 -6.34 15.54
C ALA A 143 6.40 -5.69 15.71
N GLY A 144 5.83 -5.15 14.63
CA GLY A 144 4.54 -4.47 14.63
C GLY A 144 4.58 -3.03 15.13
N LYS A 145 5.76 -2.43 15.26
CA LYS A 145 5.92 -1.06 15.73
C LYS A 145 5.96 -0.08 14.57
N CYS A 146 5.08 0.91 14.60
CA CYS A 146 5.08 2.02 13.66
C CYS A 146 6.04 3.14 14.09
N PRO A 147 6.62 3.88 13.15
CA PRO A 147 7.33 5.13 13.42
C PRO A 147 6.38 6.17 14.04
N VAL A 148 6.93 7.17 14.72
CA VAL A 148 6.15 8.32 15.20
C VAL A 148 5.52 9.04 14.00
N PHE A 149 4.22 9.33 14.09
CA PHE A 149 3.43 9.88 12.98
C PHE A 149 4.06 11.14 12.35
N ALA A 150 4.55 12.09 13.17
CA ALA A 150 5.21 13.29 12.67
C ALA A 150 6.41 13.01 11.74
N ALA A 151 7.13 11.90 11.96
CA ALA A 151 8.23 11.50 11.08
C ALA A 151 7.72 10.90 9.76
N VAL A 152 6.56 10.25 9.77
CA VAL A 152 5.91 9.75 8.56
C VAL A 152 5.40 10.91 7.71
N GLU A 153 4.68 11.85 8.33
CA GLU A 153 4.17 13.06 7.68
C GLU A 153 5.30 13.89 7.05
N GLU A 154 6.40 14.09 7.77
CA GLU A 154 7.58 14.80 7.27
C GLU A 154 8.20 14.10 6.05
N ARG A 155 8.31 12.78 6.08
CA ARG A 155 8.89 12.01 4.95
C ARG A 155 7.98 12.03 3.73
N VAL A 156 6.67 11.87 3.93
CA VAL A 156 5.68 11.99 2.86
C VAL A 156 5.74 13.36 2.22
N GLY A 157 5.73 14.45 3.01
CA GLY A 157 5.82 15.82 2.53
C GLY A 157 7.11 16.09 1.73
N TRP A 158 8.24 15.67 2.28
CA TRP A 158 9.52 15.78 1.59
C TRP A 158 9.52 15.04 0.25
N TRP A 159 9.03 13.80 0.22
CA TRP A 159 8.99 13.00 -1.01
C TRP A 159 8.07 13.62 -2.04
N ALA A 160 6.88 13.95 -1.61
CA ALA A 160 5.85 14.53 -2.44
C ALA A 160 6.25 15.86 -3.09
N GLU A 161 7.07 16.66 -2.45
CA GLU A 161 7.56 17.93 -3.00
C GLU A 161 8.62 17.74 -4.09
N ILE A 162 9.47 16.70 -3.97
CA ILE A 162 10.68 16.57 -4.78
C ILE A 162 10.53 15.53 -5.90
N PHE A 163 9.80 14.43 -5.67
CA PHE A 163 9.80 13.27 -6.56
C PHE A 163 8.46 13.05 -7.28
N GLU A 164 8.52 12.50 -8.50
CA GLU A 164 7.34 12.15 -9.29
C GLU A 164 6.78 10.75 -8.98
N ILE A 165 7.66 9.84 -8.50
CA ILE A 165 7.24 8.48 -8.10
C ILE A 165 6.24 8.59 -6.95
N PRO A 166 5.05 7.95 -7.07
CA PRO A 166 4.03 8.03 -6.05
C PRO A 166 4.51 7.57 -4.68
N CYS A 167 3.99 8.20 -3.62
CA CYS A 167 4.23 7.75 -2.26
C CYS A 167 2.95 7.33 -1.55
N VAL A 168 3.11 6.32 -0.71
CA VAL A 168 2.08 5.80 0.19
C VAL A 168 2.43 6.22 1.62
N GLY A 169 1.52 6.89 2.31
CA GLY A 169 1.63 7.14 3.75
C GLY A 169 0.83 6.09 4.53
N TYR A 170 1.45 5.37 5.46
CA TYR A 170 0.74 4.44 6.34
C TYR A 170 0.08 5.20 7.49
N SER A 171 -1.17 4.89 7.74
CA SER A 171 -2.00 5.46 8.78
C SER A 171 -2.46 4.37 9.76
N GLU A 172 -2.20 4.56 11.06
CA GLU A 172 -2.66 3.65 12.10
C GLU A 172 -4.12 3.86 12.49
N SER A 173 -4.68 5.05 12.15
CA SER A 173 -6.06 5.42 12.48
C SER A 173 -6.66 6.34 11.41
N LEU A 174 -7.99 6.49 11.43
CA LEU A 174 -8.69 7.33 10.45
C LEU A 174 -8.33 8.82 10.57
N GLU A 175 -7.99 9.30 11.77
CA GLU A 175 -7.67 10.70 12.06
C GLU A 175 -6.38 11.16 11.37
N THR A 176 -5.45 10.25 11.11
CA THR A 176 -4.16 10.59 10.47
C THR A 176 -4.21 10.53 8.94
N ILE A 177 -5.33 10.16 8.32
CA ILE A 177 -5.50 10.15 6.87
C ILE A 177 -5.40 11.57 6.29
N SER A 178 -6.23 12.50 6.78
CA SER A 178 -6.25 13.88 6.25
C SER A 178 -4.90 14.60 6.36
N PRO A 179 -4.13 14.50 7.46
CA PRO A 179 -2.76 15.00 7.53
C PRO A 179 -1.83 14.40 6.46
N LEU A 180 -1.88 13.09 6.20
CA LEU A 180 -1.07 12.46 5.15
C LEU A 180 -1.43 12.97 3.75
N VAL A 181 -2.73 13.14 3.48
CA VAL A 181 -3.22 13.74 2.24
C VAL A 181 -2.73 15.19 2.09
N ALA A 182 -2.80 15.98 3.16
CA ALA A 182 -2.30 17.35 3.17
C ALA A 182 -0.78 17.42 2.95
N ALA A 183 -0.03 16.45 3.49
CA ALA A 183 1.41 16.30 3.24
C ALA A 183 1.71 15.90 1.78
N GLY A 184 0.72 15.40 1.04
CA GLY A 184 0.83 15.08 -0.38
C GLY A 184 1.01 13.59 -0.68
N ALA A 185 0.55 12.70 0.18
CA ALA A 185 0.47 11.27 -0.14
C ALA A 185 -0.41 11.03 -1.37
N ASP A 186 0.05 10.22 -2.30
CA ASP A 186 -0.75 9.78 -3.45
C ASP A 186 -1.69 8.64 -3.06
N PHE A 187 -1.28 7.84 -2.08
CA PHE A 187 -2.10 6.79 -1.47
C PHE A 187 -1.97 6.82 0.05
N VAL A 188 -3.04 6.46 0.74
CA VAL A 188 -3.00 6.26 2.20
C VAL A 188 -3.27 4.80 2.52
N ALA A 189 -2.29 4.16 3.17
CA ALA A 189 -2.40 2.76 3.56
C ALA A 189 -3.06 2.63 4.93
N LEU A 190 -4.02 1.71 5.04
CA LEU A 190 -4.67 1.29 6.27
C LEU A 190 -4.46 -0.21 6.48
N GLY A 191 -4.11 -0.57 7.71
CA GLY A 191 -3.93 -1.96 8.12
C GLY A 191 -5.00 -2.40 9.11
N ASP A 192 -4.59 -2.76 10.32
CA ASP A 192 -5.42 -3.38 11.35
C ASP A 192 -6.67 -2.56 11.72
N ALA A 193 -6.64 -1.23 11.55
CA ALA A 193 -7.79 -0.36 11.79
C ALA A 193 -9.04 -0.76 10.99
N VAL A 194 -8.85 -1.36 9.79
CA VAL A 194 -9.95 -1.81 8.92
C VAL A 194 -10.52 -3.16 9.37
N TRP A 195 -9.68 -4.07 9.86
CA TRP A 195 -10.01 -5.48 10.01
C TRP A 195 -10.40 -5.90 11.43
N ARG A 196 -10.31 -4.99 12.42
CA ARG A 196 -10.61 -5.29 13.85
C ARG A 196 -12.03 -5.79 14.08
N GLU A 197 -12.99 -5.19 13.40
CA GLU A 197 -14.41 -5.46 13.56
C GLU A 197 -15.02 -5.80 12.19
N PRO A 198 -15.22 -7.09 11.88
CA PRO A 198 -15.72 -7.52 10.56
C PRO A 198 -17.04 -6.85 10.13
N ASP A 199 -17.94 -6.59 11.05
CA ASP A 199 -19.24 -5.96 10.77
C ASP A 199 -19.12 -4.46 10.44
N SER A 200 -18.01 -3.82 10.79
CA SER A 200 -17.76 -2.39 10.60
C SER A 200 -16.85 -2.06 9.40
N ILE A 201 -16.32 -3.05 8.69
CA ILE A 201 -15.38 -2.86 7.59
C ILE A 201 -15.88 -1.84 6.57
N ALA A 202 -17.09 -2.02 6.06
CA ALA A 202 -17.65 -1.14 5.04
C ALA A 202 -17.83 0.30 5.54
N GLU A 203 -18.20 0.50 6.80
CA GLU A 203 -18.33 1.84 7.39
C GLU A 203 -16.96 2.50 7.57
N THR A 204 -15.98 1.75 8.08
CA THR A 204 -14.60 2.20 8.24
C THR A 204 -14.02 2.67 6.90
N ILE A 205 -14.24 1.92 5.81
CA ILE A 205 -13.76 2.31 4.47
C ILE A 205 -14.46 3.55 3.95
N ARG A 206 -15.79 3.68 4.14
CA ARG A 206 -16.52 4.90 3.75
C ARG A 206 -16.02 6.12 4.52
N GLU A 207 -15.75 5.96 5.80
CA GLU A 207 -15.22 7.03 6.63
C GLU A 207 -13.80 7.40 6.20
N ALA A 208 -12.93 6.43 5.99
CA ALA A 208 -11.60 6.66 5.41
C ALA A 208 -11.67 7.45 4.09
N GLY A 209 -12.62 7.09 3.21
CA GLY A 209 -12.87 7.81 1.96
C GLY A 209 -13.30 9.27 2.15
N ARG A 210 -13.98 9.60 3.26
CA ARG A 210 -14.30 11.00 3.62
C ARG A 210 -13.04 11.78 4.01
N HIS A 211 -12.13 11.16 4.76
CA HIS A 211 -10.85 11.76 5.18
C HIS A 211 -9.84 11.95 4.03
N LEU A 212 -9.98 11.22 2.93
CA LEU A 212 -9.15 11.43 1.73
C LEU A 212 -9.48 12.72 0.99
N ARG A 213 -10.67 13.27 1.19
CA ARG A 213 -11.08 14.53 0.55
C ARG A 213 -10.49 15.68 1.33
N LEU A 214 -9.58 16.43 0.71
CA LEU A 214 -9.17 17.72 1.27
C LEU A 214 -10.39 18.65 1.33
N PRO A 215 -10.55 19.45 2.41
CA PRO A 215 -11.55 20.50 2.42
C PRO A 215 -11.29 21.44 1.22
N GLU A 216 -12.36 21.80 0.50
CA GLU A 216 -12.24 22.80 -0.55
C GLU A 216 -11.64 24.09 0.07
N PRO A 217 -10.67 24.74 -0.62
CA PRO A 217 -10.14 26.00 -0.14
C PRO A 217 -11.31 26.98 0.02
N ALA A 218 -11.45 27.55 1.21
CA ALA A 218 -12.46 28.58 1.47
C ALA A 218 -12.27 29.71 0.45
N THR A 219 -13.32 29.93 -0.37
CA THR A 219 -13.38 30.92 -1.43
C THR A 219 -13.42 32.33 -0.82
#